data_800fea20952861580f0d8475b566a035
#
_entry.id   800fea20952861580f0d8475b566a035
#
_cell.length_a   1.000
_cell.length_b   1.000
_cell.length_c   1.000
_cell.angle_alpha   90.00
_cell.angle_beta   90.00
_cell.angle_gamma   90.00
#
_symmetry.space_group_name_H-M   'P 1'
#
loop_
_entity.id
_entity.type
_entity.pdbx_description
1 polymer ?
#
loop_
_entity_poly.entity_id
_entity_poly.type
_entity_poly.pdbx_seq_one_letter_code
_entity_poly.pdbx_strand_id
1 'polypeptide(L)'
;NNLRLTAPEELSAKLNLIGETVKPSFEEIEQDIALGNVVHVAHVRNNSHFVLLIGTSRDTTRSFYVNDPYYKVRSYPYANVSDIIRFKVNKYPVYKQCDPRWGSNVMGANNQTICDVGCLMSSISSALAGTDIHIENVTSTPATLNEFLRTHHGYDPNSALFESVIPKINPARIVWPPDGMHTTNDLNFTTIKEYLDRPVPRIVIANVMQGQHFVLVVGYRSDGDTLVVNDSGFNRNTYSRSKDVVGWRIFDMK
;
A
#
# COMPACT_ATOMS: atom_id res chain seq x y z
N ASN A 1 -26.91 -11.53 13.05
CA ASN A 1 -26.89 -10.66 11.84
C ASN A 1 -25.44 -10.29 11.56
N ASN A 2 -24.78 -11.11 10.73
CA ASN A 2 -23.45 -10.76 10.19
C ASN A 2 -23.63 -9.65 9.16
N LEU A 3 -23.53 -8.40 9.57
CA LEU A 3 -23.33 -7.29 8.66
C LEU A 3 -21.92 -7.44 8.04
N ARG A 4 -21.82 -8.07 6.87
CA ARG A 4 -20.65 -7.91 6.01
C ARG A 4 -20.67 -6.47 5.52
N LEU A 5 -19.72 -5.65 5.96
CA LEU A 5 -19.40 -4.39 5.32
C LEU A 5 -18.82 -4.70 3.93
N THR A 6 -19.68 -4.85 2.92
CA THR A 6 -19.27 -4.74 1.53
C THR A 6 -19.16 -3.26 1.22
N ALA A 7 -17.96 -2.71 1.33
CA ALA A 7 -17.71 -1.35 0.85
C ALA A 7 -17.99 -1.30 -0.66
N PRO A 8 -18.60 -0.21 -1.17
CA PRO A 8 -18.69 0.04 -2.59
C PRO A 8 -17.29 -0.10 -3.23
N GLU A 9 -17.19 -0.61 -4.45
CA GLU A 9 -15.92 -0.89 -5.13
C GLU A 9 -14.97 0.32 -5.13
N GLU A 10 -15.48 1.54 -5.25
CA GLU A 10 -14.69 2.77 -5.17
C GLU A 10 -14.10 3.05 -3.79
N LEU A 11 -14.76 2.61 -2.73
CA LEU A 11 -14.24 2.75 -1.36
C LEU A 11 -13.24 1.64 -1.03
N SER A 12 -13.42 0.44 -1.57
CA SER A 12 -12.48 -0.68 -1.39
C SER A 12 -11.13 -0.43 -2.05
N ALA A 13 -11.08 0.36 -3.14
CA ALA A 13 -9.84 0.78 -3.77
C ALA A 13 -9.01 1.75 -2.89
N LYS A 14 -9.65 2.43 -1.93
CA LYS A 14 -8.99 3.42 -1.04
C LYS A 14 -8.76 2.92 0.39
N LEU A 15 -9.44 1.85 0.80
CA LEU A 15 -9.35 1.30 2.15
C LEU A 15 -8.95 -0.17 2.09
N ASN A 16 -7.79 -0.48 2.63
CA ASN A 16 -7.31 -1.84 2.77
C ASN A 16 -7.60 -2.36 4.17
N LEU A 17 -8.32 -3.48 4.29
CA LEU A 17 -8.54 -4.16 5.55
C LEU A 17 -7.20 -4.74 6.05
N ILE A 18 -6.73 -4.30 7.23
CA ILE A 18 -5.49 -4.77 7.85
C ILE A 18 -5.75 -6.00 8.73
N GLY A 19 -6.91 -6.08 9.40
CA GLY A 19 -7.27 -7.21 10.25
C GLY A 19 -8.59 -7.02 10.99
N GLU A 20 -9.28 -8.14 11.28
CA GLU A 20 -10.65 -8.12 11.84
C GLU A 20 -10.76 -8.65 13.28
N THR A 21 -9.80 -9.36 13.83
CA THR A 21 -10.11 -10.24 14.98
C THR A 21 -9.18 -10.18 16.17
N VAL A 22 -8.17 -9.37 16.13
CA VAL A 22 -7.29 -9.18 17.28
C VAL A 22 -7.45 -7.75 17.78
N LYS A 23 -7.88 -7.60 19.03
CA LYS A 23 -7.90 -6.29 19.68
C LYS A 23 -6.47 -5.79 19.83
N PRO A 24 -6.03 -4.77 19.06
CA PRO A 24 -4.70 -4.19 19.19
C PRO A 24 -4.54 -3.57 20.58
N SER A 25 -3.31 -3.39 21.04
CA SER A 25 -3.05 -2.66 22.28
C SER A 25 -3.53 -1.20 22.17
N PHE A 26 -3.79 -0.58 23.30
CA PHE A 26 -4.18 0.84 23.34
C PHE A 26 -3.10 1.71 22.66
N GLU A 27 -1.83 1.39 22.90
CA GLU A 27 -0.67 2.10 22.38
C GLU A 27 -0.56 1.97 20.85
N GLU A 28 -0.84 0.81 20.28
CA GLU A 28 -0.88 0.63 18.82
C GLU A 28 -1.96 1.48 18.17
N ILE A 29 -3.18 1.48 18.76
CA ILE A 29 -4.30 2.28 18.25
C ILE A 29 -3.98 3.78 18.37
N GLU A 30 -3.40 4.21 19.48
CA GLU A 30 -2.98 5.60 19.68
C GLU A 30 -1.96 6.03 18.63
N GLN A 31 -0.98 5.18 18.33
CA GLN A 31 0.03 5.43 17.30
C GLN A 31 -0.60 5.50 15.90
N ASP A 32 -1.48 4.57 15.57
CA ASP A 32 -2.19 4.56 14.28
C ASP A 32 -3.03 5.84 14.09
N ILE A 33 -3.75 6.26 15.12
CA ILE A 33 -4.55 7.50 15.09
C ILE A 33 -3.64 8.72 14.92
N ALA A 34 -2.51 8.77 15.61
CA ALA A 34 -1.55 9.87 15.50
C ALA A 34 -0.92 9.96 14.11
N LEU A 35 -0.67 8.82 13.45
CA LEU A 35 -0.17 8.76 12.07
C LEU A 35 -1.24 9.13 11.04
N GLY A 36 -2.54 9.01 11.38
CA GLY A 36 -3.66 9.42 10.54
C GLY A 36 -3.87 8.57 9.27
N ASN A 37 -3.24 7.40 9.17
CA ASN A 37 -3.29 6.55 7.97
C ASN A 37 -4.10 5.26 8.17
N VAL A 38 -4.64 5.04 9.38
CA VAL A 38 -5.47 3.88 9.73
C VAL A 38 -6.79 4.35 10.31
N VAL A 39 -7.87 3.81 9.77
CA VAL A 39 -9.22 4.00 10.25
C VAL A 39 -9.59 2.81 11.15
N HIS A 40 -10.08 3.08 12.34
CA HIS A 40 -10.46 2.08 13.33
C HIS A 40 -11.96 2.08 13.54
N VAL A 41 -12.61 0.96 13.27
CA VAL A 41 -14.01 0.71 13.57
C VAL A 41 -14.06 -0.28 14.73
N ALA A 42 -14.53 0.17 15.87
CA ALA A 42 -14.55 -0.63 17.10
C ALA A 42 -15.91 -1.25 17.37
N HIS A 43 -15.91 -2.52 17.78
CA HIS A 43 -17.06 -3.17 18.40
C HIS A 43 -17.16 -2.77 19.88
N VAL A 44 -18.31 -2.30 20.27
CA VAL A 44 -18.65 -1.92 21.65
C VAL A 44 -19.98 -2.54 22.07
N ARG A 45 -20.39 -2.37 23.34
CA ARG A 45 -21.67 -2.85 23.87
C ARG A 45 -21.89 -4.36 23.64
N ASN A 46 -20.89 -5.17 24.02
CA ASN A 46 -20.92 -6.62 23.85
C ASN A 46 -21.17 -7.04 22.38
N ASN A 47 -20.46 -6.43 21.46
CA ASN A 47 -20.52 -6.69 20.01
C ASN A 47 -21.86 -6.39 19.35
N SER A 48 -22.66 -5.51 19.94
CA SER A 48 -23.96 -5.11 19.38
C SER A 48 -23.92 -3.79 18.60
N HIS A 49 -22.78 -3.06 18.65
CA HIS A 49 -22.68 -1.73 18.09
C HIS A 49 -21.27 -1.41 17.59
N PHE A 50 -21.19 -0.69 16.46
CA PHE A 50 -19.94 -0.21 15.87
C PHE A 50 -19.79 1.30 16.03
N VAL A 51 -18.58 1.74 16.34
CA VAL A 51 -18.22 3.16 16.44
C VAL A 51 -16.89 3.42 15.72
N LEU A 52 -16.73 4.63 15.19
CA LEU A 52 -15.47 5.09 14.61
C LEU A 52 -14.61 5.71 15.72
N LEU A 53 -13.38 5.22 15.89
CA LEU A 53 -12.40 5.82 16.79
C LEU A 53 -11.77 7.05 16.12
N ILE A 54 -11.74 8.18 16.84
CA ILE A 54 -11.24 9.47 16.33
C ILE A 54 -10.15 10.10 17.19
N GLY A 55 -9.82 9.48 18.32
CA GLY A 55 -8.80 9.97 19.23
C GLY A 55 -8.66 9.11 20.47
N THR A 56 -7.67 9.42 21.29
CA THR A 56 -7.37 8.72 22.53
C THR A 56 -7.32 9.68 23.71
N SER A 57 -7.65 9.19 24.90
CA SER A 57 -7.44 9.85 26.19
C SER A 57 -6.69 8.92 27.12
N ARG A 58 -5.57 9.39 27.67
CA ARG A 58 -4.79 8.68 28.70
C ARG A 58 -5.31 8.97 30.11
N ASP A 59 -6.63 9.10 30.26
CA ASP A 59 -7.27 9.14 31.57
C ASP A 59 -7.07 7.80 32.31
N THR A 60 -7.59 7.71 33.52
CA THR A 60 -7.46 6.50 34.36
C THR A 60 -8.04 5.24 33.72
N THR A 61 -8.92 5.39 32.75
CA THR A 61 -9.61 4.29 32.04
C THR A 61 -9.03 3.99 30.67
N ARG A 62 -8.09 4.81 30.16
CA ARG A 62 -7.59 4.73 28.77
C ARG A 62 -8.75 4.66 27.81
N SER A 63 -9.34 5.81 27.47
CA SER A 63 -10.56 5.86 26.66
C SER A 63 -10.26 6.26 25.22
N PHE A 64 -11.17 5.85 24.32
CA PHE A 64 -11.21 6.34 22.94
C PHE A 64 -12.29 7.39 22.77
N TYR A 65 -11.97 8.51 22.13
CA TYR A 65 -12.98 9.40 21.58
C TYR A 65 -13.57 8.77 20.32
N VAL A 66 -14.90 8.89 20.16
CA VAL A 66 -15.63 8.21 19.11
C VAL A 66 -16.61 9.11 18.37
N ASN A 67 -16.83 8.79 17.08
CA ASN A 67 -18.06 9.15 16.38
C ASN A 67 -19.01 7.96 16.50
N ASP A 68 -20.04 8.12 17.33
CA ASP A 68 -21.09 7.12 17.51
C ASP A 68 -22.30 7.50 16.63
N PRO A 69 -22.66 6.64 15.64
CA PRO A 69 -23.72 6.98 14.69
C PRO A 69 -25.13 6.91 15.29
N TYR A 70 -25.29 6.34 16.48
CA TYR A 70 -26.61 6.11 17.07
C TYR A 70 -26.77 6.71 18.48
N TYR A 71 -25.79 6.49 19.36
CA TYR A 71 -25.85 6.97 20.73
C TYR A 71 -25.14 8.31 20.90
N LYS A 72 -25.65 9.19 21.79
CA LYS A 72 -24.97 10.46 22.12
C LYS A 72 -23.78 10.24 23.08
N VAL A 73 -22.95 9.23 22.78
CA VAL A 73 -21.75 8.89 23.54
C VAL A 73 -20.53 9.43 22.79
N ARG A 74 -19.60 10.07 23.51
CA ARG A 74 -18.40 10.69 22.95
C ARG A 74 -17.12 9.89 23.20
N SER A 75 -17.16 8.95 24.13
CA SER A 75 -16.02 8.12 24.46
C SER A 75 -16.41 6.75 25.00
N TYR A 76 -15.55 5.76 24.76
CA TYR A 76 -15.64 4.44 25.37
C TYR A 76 -14.29 4.08 25.99
N PRO A 77 -14.27 3.53 27.24
CA PRO A 77 -13.07 2.93 27.82
C PRO A 77 -12.52 1.81 26.92
N TYR A 78 -11.21 1.69 26.84
CA TYR A 78 -10.56 0.61 26.10
C TYR A 78 -11.06 -0.78 26.54
N ALA A 79 -11.33 -0.96 27.85
CA ALA A 79 -11.86 -2.21 28.38
C ALA A 79 -13.24 -2.59 27.80
N ASN A 80 -14.04 -1.62 27.37
CA ASN A 80 -15.38 -1.81 26.81
C ASN A 80 -15.40 -2.02 25.30
N VAL A 81 -14.24 -2.00 24.66
CA VAL A 81 -14.06 -2.36 23.26
C VAL A 81 -13.74 -3.85 23.16
N SER A 82 -14.50 -4.60 22.40
CA SER A 82 -14.33 -6.05 22.26
C SER A 82 -13.27 -6.38 21.22
N ASP A 83 -13.40 -5.81 20.05
CA ASP A 83 -12.47 -5.94 18.92
C ASP A 83 -12.46 -4.69 18.05
N ILE A 84 -11.53 -4.61 17.15
CA ILE A 84 -11.34 -3.46 16.25
C ILE A 84 -11.05 -3.95 14.84
N ILE A 85 -11.83 -3.43 13.89
CA ILE A 85 -11.57 -3.57 12.46
C ILE A 85 -10.68 -2.40 12.04
N ARG A 86 -9.54 -2.68 11.43
CA ARG A 86 -8.55 -1.69 11.00
C ARG A 86 -8.51 -1.62 9.49
N PHE A 87 -8.65 -0.41 8.96
CA PHE A 87 -8.51 -0.12 7.53
C PHE A 87 -7.36 0.83 7.29
N LYS A 88 -6.37 0.43 6.50
CA LYS A 88 -5.31 1.34 6.06
C LYS A 88 -5.79 2.12 4.85
N VAL A 89 -5.61 3.45 4.88
CA VAL A 89 -5.94 4.30 3.74
C VAL A 89 -4.90 4.09 2.65
N ASN A 90 -5.35 3.59 1.50
CA ASN A 90 -4.49 3.45 0.33
C ASN A 90 -4.40 4.79 -0.39
N LYS A 91 -3.27 5.48 -0.25
CA LYS A 91 -2.99 6.74 -0.94
C LYS A 91 -2.44 6.55 -2.37
N TYR A 92 -2.09 5.32 -2.73
CA TYR A 92 -1.48 4.99 -4.01
C TYR A 92 -2.57 4.69 -5.05
N PRO A 93 -2.61 5.38 -6.21
CA PRO A 93 -3.56 5.05 -7.27
C PRO A 93 -3.25 3.66 -7.85
N VAL A 94 -4.27 2.96 -8.33
CA VAL A 94 -4.09 1.70 -9.06
C VAL A 94 -3.98 2.02 -10.55
N TYR A 95 -2.77 1.96 -11.10
CA TYR A 95 -2.53 2.14 -12.52
C TYR A 95 -2.48 0.78 -13.22
N LYS A 96 -3.51 0.49 -14.03
CA LYS A 96 -3.53 -0.73 -14.85
C LYS A 96 -2.57 -0.58 -16.02
N GLN A 97 -1.66 -1.56 -16.22
CA GLN A 97 -0.68 -1.50 -17.30
C GLN A 97 -1.32 -1.54 -18.69
N CYS A 98 -2.47 -2.19 -18.85
CA CYS A 98 -3.22 -2.23 -20.11
C CYS A 98 -4.29 -1.13 -20.24
N ASP A 99 -4.24 -0.06 -19.45
CA ASP A 99 -5.13 1.08 -19.60
C ASP A 99 -4.94 1.72 -21.00
N PRO A 100 -6.04 2.00 -21.73
CA PRO A 100 -5.97 2.59 -23.09
C PRO A 100 -5.16 3.87 -23.19
N ARG A 101 -5.02 4.62 -22.10
CA ARG A 101 -4.26 5.89 -22.06
C ARG A 101 -2.76 5.71 -22.26
N TRP A 102 -2.21 4.54 -21.96
CA TRP A 102 -0.75 4.28 -22.04
C TRP A 102 -0.38 2.86 -22.42
N GLY A 103 -1.31 1.90 -22.36
CA GLY A 103 -1.00 0.48 -22.55
C GLY A 103 -0.28 0.17 -23.87
N SER A 104 -0.56 0.91 -24.95
CA SER A 104 0.10 0.74 -26.25
C SER A 104 1.45 1.46 -26.39
N ASN A 105 1.86 2.26 -25.39
CA ASN A 105 3.15 2.96 -25.47
C ASN A 105 4.29 1.95 -25.40
N VAL A 106 5.21 2.06 -26.36
CA VAL A 106 6.40 1.22 -26.43
C VAL A 106 7.37 1.60 -25.31
N MET A 107 7.87 0.60 -24.61
CA MET A 107 8.98 0.69 -23.64
C MET A 107 10.30 0.47 -24.38
N GLY A 108 11.44 0.75 -23.83
CA GLY A 108 12.76 0.40 -24.36
C GLY A 108 12.91 0.30 -25.88
N ALA A 109 13.73 -0.68 -26.34
CA ALA A 109 14.15 -0.81 -27.74
C ALA A 109 13.49 -1.98 -28.51
N ASN A 110 12.84 -2.93 -27.82
CA ASN A 110 12.39 -4.20 -28.41
C ASN A 110 10.89 -4.24 -28.78
N ASN A 111 10.24 -3.09 -28.93
CA ASN A 111 8.83 -2.92 -29.29
C ASN A 111 7.82 -3.50 -28.26
N GLN A 112 8.24 -3.94 -27.09
CA GLN A 112 7.31 -4.31 -26.02
C GLN A 112 6.59 -3.09 -25.48
N THR A 113 5.30 -3.24 -25.20
CA THR A 113 4.46 -2.15 -24.72
C THR A 113 4.32 -2.18 -23.19
N ILE A 114 3.79 -1.08 -22.63
CA ILE A 114 3.46 -1.04 -21.20
C ILE A 114 2.47 -2.15 -20.84
N CYS A 115 1.51 -2.45 -21.72
CA CYS A 115 0.58 -3.58 -21.49
C CYS A 115 1.30 -4.92 -21.42
N ASP A 116 2.33 -5.14 -22.21
CA ASP A 116 3.05 -6.42 -22.26
C ASP A 116 3.94 -6.65 -21.03
N VAL A 117 4.73 -5.64 -20.64
CA VAL A 117 5.82 -5.80 -19.64
C VAL A 117 5.88 -4.67 -18.59
N GLY A 118 4.91 -3.79 -18.54
CA GLY A 118 4.94 -2.57 -17.72
C GLY A 118 4.55 -2.72 -16.24
N CYS A 119 4.50 -3.93 -15.68
CA CYS A 119 4.02 -4.14 -14.32
C CYS A 119 4.88 -3.44 -13.24
N LEU A 120 6.23 -3.55 -13.32
CA LEU A 120 7.14 -2.85 -12.42
C LEU A 120 7.02 -1.33 -12.56
N MET A 121 7.02 -0.83 -13.79
CA MET A 121 6.88 0.60 -14.07
C MET A 121 5.54 1.16 -13.56
N SER A 122 4.43 0.45 -13.76
CA SER A 122 3.11 0.86 -13.26
C SER A 122 3.08 0.89 -11.73
N SER A 123 3.74 -0.06 -11.06
CA SER A 123 3.90 -0.09 -9.61
C SER A 123 4.73 1.08 -9.10
N ILE A 124 5.84 1.43 -9.76
CA ILE A 124 6.67 2.59 -9.43
C ILE A 124 5.90 3.89 -9.68
N SER A 125 5.18 4.02 -10.80
CA SER A 125 4.35 5.20 -11.10
C SER A 125 3.29 5.42 -10.03
N SER A 126 2.66 4.35 -9.55
CA SER A 126 1.70 4.36 -8.46
C SER A 126 2.34 4.88 -7.16
N ALA A 127 3.55 4.40 -6.85
CA ALA A 127 4.31 4.83 -5.68
C ALA A 127 4.69 6.31 -5.74
N LEU A 128 5.19 6.80 -6.87
CA LEU A 128 5.53 8.20 -7.09
C LEU A 128 4.30 9.11 -6.92
N ALA A 129 3.17 8.75 -7.54
CA ALA A 129 1.93 9.52 -7.43
C ALA A 129 1.39 9.54 -5.98
N GLY A 130 1.43 8.40 -5.27
CA GLY A 130 0.97 8.30 -3.89
C GLY A 130 1.88 8.99 -2.87
N THR A 131 3.13 9.30 -3.25
CA THR A 131 4.09 10.09 -2.45
C THR A 131 4.18 11.55 -2.90
N ASP A 132 3.32 11.97 -3.83
CA ASP A 132 3.34 13.33 -4.39
C ASP A 132 4.71 13.72 -4.97
N ILE A 133 5.35 12.77 -5.66
CA ILE A 133 6.57 13.00 -6.41
C ILE A 133 6.22 13.14 -7.88
N HIS A 134 6.44 14.34 -8.41
CA HIS A 134 6.14 14.68 -9.78
C HIS A 134 7.33 14.39 -10.70
N ILE A 135 7.04 14.02 -11.95
CA ILE A 135 8.02 13.88 -13.03
C ILE A 135 7.90 15.16 -13.88
N GLU A 136 8.96 15.98 -13.91
CA GLU A 136 8.95 17.24 -14.67
C GLU A 136 7.73 18.12 -14.37
N ASN A 137 7.36 18.22 -13.08
CA ASN A 137 6.19 18.95 -12.57
C ASN A 137 4.81 18.37 -12.97
N VAL A 138 4.77 17.14 -13.50
CA VAL A 138 3.52 16.44 -13.82
C VAL A 138 3.32 15.25 -12.89
N THR A 139 2.10 15.00 -12.48
CA THR A 139 1.75 13.79 -11.67
C THR A 139 2.21 12.54 -12.41
N SER A 140 2.90 11.65 -11.67
CA SER A 140 3.39 10.39 -12.22
C SER A 140 2.24 9.51 -12.71
N THR A 141 2.38 9.02 -13.92
CA THR A 141 1.54 7.98 -14.56
C THR A 141 2.48 7.00 -15.28
N PRO A 142 2.02 5.80 -15.67
CA PRO A 142 2.84 4.93 -16.50
C PRO A 142 3.33 5.57 -17.81
N ALA A 143 2.53 6.47 -18.41
CA ALA A 143 2.94 7.22 -19.61
C ALA A 143 4.10 8.17 -19.31
N THR A 144 3.97 9.03 -18.28
CA THR A 144 5.00 10.04 -17.95
C THR A 144 6.28 9.41 -17.45
N LEU A 145 6.20 8.31 -16.68
CA LEU A 145 7.38 7.57 -16.24
C LEU A 145 8.08 6.86 -17.42
N ASN A 146 7.31 6.27 -18.34
CA ASN A 146 7.90 5.65 -19.55
C ASN A 146 8.68 6.66 -20.39
N GLU A 147 8.14 7.85 -20.61
CA GLU A 147 8.80 8.92 -21.36
C GLU A 147 10.09 9.35 -20.67
N PHE A 148 10.05 9.57 -19.35
CA PHE A 148 11.25 9.88 -18.57
C PHE A 148 12.31 8.77 -18.70
N LEU A 149 11.95 7.50 -18.56
CA LEU A 149 12.88 6.38 -18.66
C LEU A 149 13.50 6.27 -20.06
N ARG A 150 12.71 6.49 -21.11
CA ARG A 150 13.20 6.47 -22.49
C ARG A 150 14.25 7.56 -22.75
N THR A 151 14.02 8.76 -22.23
CA THR A 151 14.93 9.91 -22.39
C THR A 151 16.18 9.82 -21.52
N HIS A 152 16.13 9.04 -20.42
CA HIS A 152 17.23 8.92 -19.45
C HIS A 152 17.94 7.55 -19.48
N HIS A 153 17.80 6.80 -20.58
CA HIS A 153 18.40 5.47 -20.74
C HIS A 153 18.01 4.50 -19.60
N GLY A 154 16.74 4.51 -19.23
CA GLY A 154 16.17 3.76 -18.10
C GLY A 154 15.80 2.31 -18.42
N TYR A 155 16.14 1.80 -19.63
CA TYR A 155 15.85 0.44 -20.06
C TYR A 155 17.09 -0.26 -20.58
N ASP A 156 17.16 -1.56 -20.36
CA ASP A 156 18.10 -2.44 -21.04
C ASP A 156 17.63 -2.78 -22.48
N PRO A 157 18.44 -3.50 -23.30
CA PRO A 157 18.04 -3.92 -24.63
C PRO A 157 16.78 -4.80 -24.70
N ASN A 158 16.40 -5.45 -23.58
CA ASN A 158 15.21 -6.29 -23.46
C ASN A 158 14.01 -5.53 -22.89
N SER A 159 14.08 -4.19 -22.77
CA SER A 159 13.10 -3.33 -22.16
C SER A 159 12.88 -3.55 -20.65
N ALA A 160 13.80 -4.23 -19.95
CA ALA A 160 13.80 -4.29 -18.51
C ALA A 160 14.22 -2.93 -17.93
N LEU A 161 13.51 -2.48 -16.90
CA LEU A 161 13.73 -1.19 -16.27
C LEU A 161 14.97 -1.21 -15.38
N PHE A 162 15.81 -0.17 -15.48
CA PHE A 162 16.90 0.08 -14.53
C PHE A 162 16.38 0.90 -13.33
N GLU A 163 16.21 0.26 -12.19
CA GLU A 163 15.72 0.89 -10.95
C GLU A 163 16.63 2.03 -10.49
N SER A 164 17.93 1.94 -10.78
CA SER A 164 18.92 2.98 -10.45
C SER A 164 18.71 4.33 -11.17
N VAL A 165 17.85 4.36 -12.20
CA VAL A 165 17.49 5.59 -12.93
C VAL A 165 16.36 6.35 -12.20
N ILE A 166 15.51 5.67 -11.43
CA ILE A 166 14.37 6.28 -10.75
C ILE A 166 14.75 7.45 -9.84
N PRO A 167 15.84 7.39 -9.04
CA PRO A 167 16.28 8.55 -8.24
C PRO A 167 16.57 9.82 -9.02
N LYS A 168 16.86 9.75 -10.33
CA LYS A 168 17.11 10.94 -11.17
C LYS A 168 15.88 11.83 -11.31
N ILE A 169 14.67 11.30 -11.09
CA ILE A 169 13.41 12.07 -11.09
C ILE A 169 13.46 13.14 -9.98
N ASN A 170 13.87 12.76 -8.78
CA ASN A 170 14.02 13.67 -7.65
C ASN A 170 15.05 13.08 -6.65
N PRO A 171 16.36 13.39 -6.81
CA PRO A 171 17.43 12.81 -5.99
C PRO A 171 17.33 13.17 -4.49
N ALA A 172 16.63 14.24 -4.14
CA ALA A 172 16.42 14.64 -2.75
C ALA A 172 15.35 13.80 -2.05
N ARG A 173 14.43 13.23 -2.81
CA ARG A 173 13.26 12.51 -2.28
C ARG A 173 13.28 11.02 -2.56
N ILE A 174 14.01 10.56 -3.57
CA ILE A 174 14.02 9.15 -3.99
C ILE A 174 15.41 8.58 -3.78
N VAL A 175 15.48 7.45 -3.07
CA VAL A 175 16.70 6.66 -2.94
C VAL A 175 16.41 5.23 -3.41
N TRP A 176 17.26 4.73 -4.28
CA TRP A 176 17.41 3.31 -4.56
C TRP A 176 18.55 2.79 -3.70
N PRO A 177 18.26 2.12 -2.57
CA PRO A 177 19.31 1.71 -1.63
C PRO A 177 20.13 0.53 -2.22
N PRO A 178 21.35 0.29 -1.73
CA PRO A 178 22.19 -0.83 -2.18
C PRO A 178 21.52 -2.19 -2.01
N ASP A 179 20.66 -2.33 -0.98
CA ASP A 179 19.83 -3.50 -0.69
C ASP A 179 18.42 -3.40 -1.30
N GLY A 180 18.22 -2.55 -2.29
CA GLY A 180 16.89 -2.34 -2.89
C GLY A 180 16.41 -3.48 -3.78
N MET A 181 17.32 -4.32 -4.29
CA MET A 181 16.98 -5.48 -5.13
C MET A 181 17.16 -6.79 -4.36
N HIS A 182 16.08 -7.52 -4.22
CA HIS A 182 16.08 -8.88 -3.68
C HIS A 182 15.63 -9.85 -4.77
N THR A 183 16.47 -10.82 -5.08
CA THR A 183 16.19 -11.87 -6.10
C THR A 183 15.58 -13.12 -5.48
N THR A 184 15.39 -13.12 -4.17
CA THR A 184 14.77 -14.19 -3.39
C THR A 184 13.72 -13.60 -2.44
N ASN A 185 12.85 -14.45 -1.89
CA ASN A 185 11.85 -14.07 -0.87
C ASN A 185 12.48 -14.07 0.53
N ASP A 186 13.49 -13.23 0.75
CA ASP A 186 14.30 -13.14 1.97
C ASP A 186 13.74 -12.15 3.03
N LEU A 187 12.84 -11.25 2.64
CA LEU A 187 12.18 -10.36 3.60
C LEU A 187 11.06 -11.11 4.34
N ASN A 188 11.19 -11.22 5.66
CA ASN A 188 10.12 -11.79 6.46
C ASN A 188 8.94 -10.81 6.63
N PHE A 189 7.80 -11.32 7.10
CA PHE A 189 6.58 -10.53 7.25
C PHE A 189 6.75 -9.35 8.22
N THR A 190 7.49 -9.54 9.32
CA THR A 190 7.76 -8.49 10.31
C THR A 190 8.52 -7.33 9.70
N THR A 191 9.56 -7.60 8.92
CA THR A 191 10.33 -6.58 8.21
C THR A 191 9.47 -5.79 7.22
N ILE A 192 8.60 -6.50 6.46
CA ILE A 192 7.67 -5.84 5.53
C ILE A 192 6.70 -4.93 6.29
N LYS A 193 6.12 -5.43 7.39
CA LYS A 193 5.26 -4.65 8.27
C LYS A 193 5.96 -3.39 8.77
N GLU A 194 7.19 -3.52 9.28
CA GLU A 194 8.01 -2.39 9.72
C GLU A 194 8.24 -1.36 8.60
N TYR A 195 8.49 -1.79 7.37
CA TYR A 195 8.66 -0.88 6.24
C TYR A 195 7.39 -0.10 5.91
N LEU A 196 6.22 -0.75 5.98
CA LEU A 196 4.95 -0.15 5.66
C LEU A 196 4.39 0.75 6.77
N ASP A 197 4.76 0.50 8.03
CA ASP A 197 4.23 1.21 9.20
C ASP A 197 5.09 2.38 9.67
N ARG A 198 6.20 2.67 9.00
CA ARG A 198 7.00 3.87 9.26
C ARG A 198 6.19 5.14 9.02
N PRO A 199 6.48 6.25 9.74
CA PRO A 199 5.88 7.56 9.45
C PRO A 199 6.06 7.99 7.98
N VAL A 200 7.21 7.65 7.39
CA VAL A 200 7.46 7.69 5.94
C VAL A 200 7.71 6.26 5.49
N PRO A 201 6.69 5.57 4.95
CA PRO A 201 6.82 4.19 4.54
C PRO A 201 7.86 3.99 3.44
N ARG A 202 8.60 2.88 3.50
CA ARG A 202 9.35 2.40 2.32
C ARG A 202 8.37 1.91 1.26
N ILE A 203 8.71 2.11 0.02
CA ILE A 203 7.99 1.51 -1.11
C ILE A 203 8.46 0.06 -1.25
N VAL A 204 7.51 -0.86 -1.11
CA VAL A 204 7.74 -2.31 -1.22
C VAL A 204 7.00 -2.80 -2.45
N ILE A 205 7.72 -3.31 -3.43
CA ILE A 205 7.16 -3.93 -4.64
C ILE A 205 7.53 -5.41 -4.61
N ALA A 206 6.53 -6.28 -4.62
CA ALA A 206 6.73 -7.72 -4.61
C ALA A 206 6.81 -8.25 -6.03
N ASN A 207 7.80 -9.14 -6.28
CA ASN A 207 7.87 -9.95 -7.47
C ASN A 207 7.11 -11.25 -7.21
N VAL A 208 6.06 -11.48 -7.98
CA VAL A 208 5.10 -12.58 -7.81
C VAL A 208 4.96 -13.42 -9.08
N MET A 209 4.09 -14.46 -9.04
CA MET A 209 3.80 -15.30 -10.21
C MET A 209 5.10 -15.89 -10.80
N GLN A 210 5.94 -16.48 -9.95
CA GLN A 210 7.21 -17.13 -10.37
C GLN A 210 8.19 -16.15 -11.05
N GLY A 211 8.14 -14.87 -10.68
CA GLY A 211 9.03 -13.84 -11.23
C GLY A 211 8.49 -13.08 -12.44
N GLN A 212 7.27 -13.39 -12.89
CA GLN A 212 6.71 -12.82 -14.12
C GLN A 212 5.89 -11.54 -13.89
N HIS A 213 5.66 -11.14 -12.64
CA HIS A 213 4.81 -10.00 -12.34
C HIS A 213 5.26 -9.23 -11.11
N PHE A 214 5.09 -7.90 -11.14
CA PHE A 214 5.38 -7.01 -10.01
C PHE A 214 4.12 -6.30 -9.55
N VAL A 215 3.94 -6.22 -8.21
CA VAL A 215 2.81 -5.55 -7.58
C VAL A 215 3.27 -4.64 -6.44
N LEU A 216 2.66 -3.46 -6.30
CA LEU A 216 2.94 -2.55 -5.20
C LEU A 216 2.24 -3.04 -3.92
N VAL A 217 3.01 -3.32 -2.87
CA VAL A 217 2.47 -3.69 -1.57
C VAL A 217 2.01 -2.40 -0.85
N VAL A 218 0.74 -2.35 -0.48
CA VAL A 218 0.11 -1.17 0.13
C VAL A 218 -0.41 -1.44 1.53
N GLY A 219 -0.35 -2.69 1.98
CA GLY A 219 -0.79 -3.12 3.31
C GLY A 219 -0.56 -4.61 3.54
N TYR A 220 -1.09 -5.09 4.64
CA TYR A 220 -0.99 -6.51 5.04
C TYR A 220 -2.22 -6.88 5.88
N ARG A 221 -2.44 -8.17 6.11
CA ARG A 221 -3.43 -8.68 7.05
C ARG A 221 -2.77 -9.22 8.32
N SER A 222 -3.54 -9.37 9.37
CA SER A 222 -3.06 -9.85 10.68
C SER A 222 -2.71 -11.35 10.73
N ASP A 223 -2.94 -12.09 9.64
CA ASP A 223 -2.62 -13.52 9.54
C ASP A 223 -1.12 -13.82 9.44
N GLY A 224 -0.27 -12.78 9.33
CA GLY A 224 1.18 -12.92 9.27
C GLY A 224 1.74 -13.36 7.91
N ASP A 225 0.90 -13.44 6.86
CA ASP A 225 1.32 -13.86 5.52
C ASP A 225 0.67 -13.10 4.36
N THR A 226 -0.56 -12.62 4.52
CA THR A 226 -1.29 -11.96 3.43
C THR A 226 -0.83 -10.51 3.23
N LEU A 227 -0.32 -10.22 2.05
CA LEU A 227 0.00 -8.87 1.56
C LEU A 227 -1.21 -8.30 0.82
N VAL A 228 -1.54 -7.03 1.07
CA VAL A 228 -2.53 -6.26 0.31
C VAL A 228 -1.79 -5.44 -0.73
N VAL A 229 -2.24 -5.49 -1.97
CA VAL A 229 -1.49 -4.94 -3.10
C VAL A 229 -2.35 -4.10 -4.05
N ASN A 230 -1.69 -3.16 -4.74
CA ASN A 230 -2.15 -2.60 -5.99
C ASN A 230 -1.57 -3.44 -7.13
N ASP A 231 -2.41 -4.20 -7.80
CA ASP A 231 -2.01 -5.03 -8.93
C ASP A 231 -2.30 -4.33 -10.26
N SER A 232 -1.25 -4.08 -11.03
CA SER A 232 -1.34 -3.38 -12.32
C SER A 232 -1.85 -4.27 -13.46
N GLY A 233 -1.68 -5.60 -13.36
CA GLY A 233 -2.03 -6.55 -14.41
C GLY A 233 -3.38 -7.21 -14.20
N PHE A 234 -3.68 -7.62 -12.96
CA PHE A 234 -4.81 -8.48 -12.66
C PHE A 234 -5.81 -7.83 -11.70
N ASN A 235 -7.05 -8.36 -11.66
CA ASN A 235 -8.06 -7.99 -10.67
C ASN A 235 -7.85 -8.81 -9.37
N ARG A 236 -6.65 -8.69 -8.82
CA ARG A 236 -6.25 -9.34 -7.59
C ARG A 236 -5.70 -8.28 -6.62
N ASN A 237 -6.10 -8.33 -5.37
CA ASN A 237 -5.73 -7.34 -4.35
C ASN A 237 -4.94 -7.94 -3.19
N THR A 238 -4.67 -9.24 -3.20
CA THR A 238 -3.87 -9.91 -2.16
C THR A 238 -2.99 -11.00 -2.74
N TYR A 239 -1.82 -11.20 -2.11
CA TYR A 239 -0.90 -12.30 -2.37
C TYR A 239 -0.39 -12.87 -1.04
N SER A 240 -0.13 -14.18 -1.00
CA SER A 240 0.58 -14.81 0.10
C SER A 240 2.06 -14.50 0.00
N ARG A 241 2.65 -13.92 1.03
CA ARG A 241 4.09 -13.65 1.07
C ARG A 241 4.90 -14.94 0.91
N SER A 242 4.51 -16.00 1.63
CA SER A 242 5.27 -17.24 1.67
C SER A 242 5.14 -18.09 0.40
N LYS A 243 4.00 -18.00 -0.32
CA LYS A 243 3.69 -18.87 -1.46
C LYS A 243 3.87 -18.20 -2.81
N ASP A 244 3.54 -16.90 -2.90
CA ASP A 244 3.44 -16.21 -4.18
C ASP A 244 4.66 -15.35 -4.49
N VAL A 245 5.41 -14.88 -3.47
CA VAL A 245 6.51 -13.92 -3.65
C VAL A 245 7.83 -14.65 -3.87
N VAL A 246 8.59 -14.18 -4.85
CA VAL A 246 9.92 -14.73 -5.21
C VAL A 246 11.04 -13.69 -5.14
N GLY A 247 10.72 -12.42 -4.89
CA GLY A 247 11.70 -11.35 -4.77
C GLY A 247 11.06 -9.99 -4.50
N TRP A 248 11.89 -8.94 -4.35
CA TRP A 248 11.41 -7.63 -3.97
C TRP A 248 12.16 -6.51 -4.69
N ARG A 249 11.51 -5.34 -4.79
CA ARG A 249 12.12 -4.05 -5.10
C ARG A 249 11.74 -3.06 -4.00
N ILE A 250 12.75 -2.44 -3.38
CA ILE A 250 12.56 -1.54 -2.24
C ILE A 250 13.12 -0.17 -2.59
N PHE A 251 12.30 0.88 -2.39
CA PHE A 251 12.71 2.27 -2.54
C PHE A 251 12.41 3.04 -1.26
N ASP A 252 13.22 4.05 -0.98
CA ASP A 252 12.89 5.11 -0.04
C ASP A 252 12.35 6.30 -0.86
N MET A 253 11.08 6.67 -0.63
CA MET A 253 10.41 7.82 -1.26
C MET A 253 9.83 8.70 -0.15
N LYS A 254 10.28 9.96 -0.05
CA LYS A 254 9.95 10.87 1.07
C LYS A 254 9.08 12.02 0.61
#